data_7fdf2cea0a25385d2a3229b28dd6dd46
#
_entry.id   7fdf2cea0a25385d2a3229b28dd6dd46
#
_cell.length_a   1.000
_cell.length_b   1.000
_cell.length_c   1.000
_cell.angle_alpha   90.00
_cell.angle_beta   90.00
_cell.angle_gamma   90.00
#
_symmetry.space_group_name_H-M   'P 1'
#
loop_
_entity.id
_entity.type
_entity.pdbx_description
1 polymer ?
#
loop_
_entity_poly.entity_id
_entity_poly.type
_entity_poly.pdbx_seq_one_letter_code
_entity_poly.pdbx_strand_id
1 'polypeptide(L)'
;DWLNIGLAVRQIWRPDRFSRGRDHIPFLELGYPAARISVAVENYDWQHQDLRTENGKVYGDTIDHMDFPYLEKVTKLNVAALAAIASAPAPPAPMVEGGVSTNTTVSWVEPDPAPSYVVRWRRTDASNWERSQVVKEKVGTIGCPIRCPGMEGDSYKVVLKGIRVDDWVFGVSSVSEDGFESPVASAVPGGAFKPWVAPPPEPVK
;
A
#
# COMPACT_ATOMS: atom_id res chain seq x y z
N ASP A 1 8.77 -14.87 -3.48
CA ASP A 1 9.09 -15.53 -2.17
C ASP A 1 10.60 -15.85 -2.08
N TRP A 2 11.42 -14.80 -2.20
CA TRP A 2 12.89 -14.92 -2.16
C TRP A 2 13.44 -15.33 -0.78
N LEU A 3 12.65 -15.25 0.29
CA LEU A 3 13.06 -15.67 1.64
C LEU A 3 12.61 -17.07 2.02
N ASN A 4 11.75 -17.69 1.23
CA ASN A 4 11.22 -19.05 1.48
C ASN A 4 10.87 -19.31 2.98
N ILE A 5 10.08 -18.42 3.58
CA ILE A 5 9.71 -18.51 5.01
C ILE A 5 8.84 -19.74 5.28
N GLY A 6 8.28 -20.37 4.24
CA GLY A 6 7.40 -21.53 4.37
C GLY A 6 6.07 -21.15 5.05
N LEU A 7 5.55 -19.96 4.76
CA LEU A 7 4.28 -19.45 5.25
C LEU A 7 3.44 -18.96 4.07
N ALA A 8 2.21 -19.43 3.96
CA ALA A 8 1.25 -18.94 2.97
C ALA A 8 0.55 -17.69 3.51
N VAL A 9 0.73 -16.57 2.81
CA VAL A 9 0.06 -15.30 3.14
C VAL A 9 -1.16 -15.16 2.24
N ARG A 10 -2.33 -14.94 2.85
CA ARG A 10 -3.58 -14.66 2.15
C ARG A 10 -3.97 -13.21 2.35
N GLN A 11 -4.07 -12.46 1.26
CA GLN A 11 -4.55 -11.08 1.29
C GLN A 11 -6.08 -11.02 1.45
N ILE A 12 -6.54 -10.13 2.32
CA ILE A 12 -7.95 -9.88 2.56
C ILE A 12 -8.19 -8.36 2.46
N TRP A 13 -9.04 -7.96 1.53
CA TRP A 13 -9.35 -6.55 1.21
C TRP A 13 -10.50 -6.02 2.07
N ARG A 14 -10.36 -6.10 3.37
CA ARG A 14 -11.34 -5.63 4.32
C ARG A 14 -10.65 -4.89 5.46
N PRO A 15 -11.06 -3.65 5.78
CA PRO A 15 -10.40 -2.85 6.81
C PRO A 15 -10.64 -3.38 8.22
N ASP A 16 -11.80 -4.01 8.45
CA ASP A 16 -12.26 -4.45 9.77
C ASP A 16 -12.77 -5.89 9.72
N ARG A 17 -12.85 -6.52 10.89
CA ARG A 17 -13.41 -7.85 11.14
C ARG A 17 -14.62 -7.72 12.07
N PHE A 18 -15.74 -7.17 11.58
CA PHE A 18 -17.01 -7.03 12.31
C PHE A 18 -16.84 -6.35 13.69
N SER A 19 -16.52 -5.07 13.70
CA SER A 19 -16.30 -4.26 14.91
C SER A 19 -15.08 -4.65 15.75
N ARG A 20 -14.17 -5.41 15.19
CA ARG A 20 -12.88 -5.77 15.80
C ARG A 20 -11.74 -5.04 15.10
N GLY A 21 -11.81 -3.71 15.10
CA GLY A 21 -10.77 -2.83 14.62
C GLY A 21 -9.45 -3.05 15.36
N ARG A 22 -8.38 -2.57 14.79
CA ARG A 22 -7.03 -2.60 15.34
C ARG A 22 -6.33 -1.28 15.01
N ASP A 23 -5.12 -1.13 15.50
CA ASP A 23 -4.31 0.08 15.38
C ASP A 23 -4.05 0.53 13.92
N HIS A 24 -4.24 -0.36 12.94
CA HIS A 24 -4.13 -0.01 11.52
C HIS A 24 -5.30 0.84 11.00
N ILE A 25 -6.48 0.78 11.63
CA ILE A 25 -7.69 1.50 11.17
C ILE A 25 -7.50 3.01 11.17
N PRO A 26 -7.02 3.67 12.24
CA PRO A 26 -6.78 5.11 12.22
C PRO A 26 -5.81 5.56 11.12
N PHE A 27 -4.83 4.74 10.79
CA PHE A 27 -3.91 5.05 9.69
C PHE A 27 -4.62 5.01 8.33
N LEU A 28 -5.48 4.00 8.10
CA LEU A 28 -6.29 3.93 6.88
C LEU A 28 -7.27 5.10 6.76
N GLU A 29 -7.89 5.52 7.87
CA GLU A 29 -8.80 6.68 7.91
C GLU A 29 -8.08 7.99 7.57
N LEU A 30 -6.80 8.09 7.89
CA LEU A 30 -5.94 9.23 7.52
C LEU A 30 -5.34 9.09 6.12
N GLY A 31 -5.67 8.04 5.36
CA GLY A 31 -5.18 7.81 4.00
C GLY A 31 -3.81 7.15 3.91
N TYR A 32 -3.25 6.67 5.01
CA TYR A 32 -1.99 5.92 4.99
C TYR A 32 -2.23 4.45 4.65
N PRO A 33 -1.38 3.82 3.83
CA PRO A 33 -1.43 2.39 3.64
C PRO A 33 -1.08 1.66 4.94
N ALA A 34 -1.97 0.83 5.40
CA ALA A 34 -1.77 0.05 6.61
C ALA A 34 -2.39 -1.34 6.46
N ALA A 35 -1.78 -2.33 7.10
CA ALA A 35 -2.23 -3.71 7.08
C ALA A 35 -2.12 -4.35 8.45
N ARG A 36 -2.98 -5.30 8.72
CA ARG A 36 -2.93 -6.16 9.89
C ARG A 36 -2.51 -7.56 9.47
N ILE A 37 -1.55 -8.13 10.16
CA ILE A 37 -1.20 -9.55 10.05
C ILE A 37 -1.93 -10.31 11.15
N SER A 38 -2.62 -11.40 10.79
CA SER A 38 -3.45 -12.18 11.70
C SER A 38 -3.42 -13.65 11.29
N VAL A 39 -3.63 -14.54 12.24
CA VAL A 39 -3.88 -15.96 11.95
C VAL A 39 -5.19 -16.13 11.19
N ALA A 40 -5.26 -17.15 10.33
CA ALA A 40 -6.44 -17.39 9.50
C ALA A 40 -7.66 -17.81 10.34
N VAL A 41 -7.43 -18.64 11.36
CA VAL A 41 -8.46 -19.13 12.28
C VAL A 41 -8.02 -18.82 13.70
N GLU A 42 -8.76 -17.94 14.38
CA GLU A 42 -8.50 -17.57 15.77
C GLU A 42 -9.25 -18.52 16.72
N ASN A 43 -8.63 -18.83 17.85
CA ASN A 43 -9.28 -19.58 18.92
C ASN A 43 -9.79 -18.62 19.98
N TYR A 44 -11.10 -18.41 20.02
CA TYR A 44 -11.75 -17.49 20.97
C TYR A 44 -11.89 -18.03 22.38
N ASP A 45 -11.62 -19.31 22.62
CA ASP A 45 -11.59 -19.88 23.95
C ASP A 45 -10.31 -19.51 24.69
N TRP A 46 -9.27 -19.22 23.94
CA TRP A 46 -7.96 -18.81 24.49
C TRP A 46 -7.75 -17.31 24.43
N GLN A 47 -8.08 -16.69 23.28
CA GLN A 47 -7.80 -15.28 23.02
C GLN A 47 -8.72 -14.36 23.84
N HIS A 48 -8.14 -13.43 24.60
CA HIS A 48 -8.85 -12.45 25.44
C HIS A 48 -9.77 -13.08 26.48
N GLN A 49 -9.45 -14.25 26.99
CA GLN A 49 -10.20 -14.95 28.01
C GLN A 49 -9.41 -15.00 29.33
N ASP A 50 -10.13 -14.87 30.43
CA ASP A 50 -9.57 -15.14 31.74
C ASP A 50 -9.29 -16.64 31.91
N LEU A 51 -8.23 -16.96 32.67
CA LEU A 51 -7.87 -18.34 32.98
C LEU A 51 -8.95 -18.97 33.82
N ARG A 52 -9.69 -19.95 33.29
CA ARG A 52 -10.74 -20.66 33.97
C ARG A 52 -11.02 -22.02 33.34
N THR A 53 -11.62 -22.90 34.11
CA THR A 53 -12.22 -24.13 33.60
C THR A 53 -13.71 -24.06 33.82
N GLU A 54 -14.49 -24.21 32.80
CA GLU A 54 -15.93 -24.13 32.81
C GLU A 54 -16.51 -25.29 32.01
N ASN A 55 -17.39 -26.09 32.60
CA ASN A 55 -17.98 -27.28 31.97
C ASN A 55 -16.95 -28.25 31.34
N GLY A 56 -15.79 -28.41 31.97
CA GLY A 56 -14.70 -29.28 31.50
C GLY A 56 -13.85 -28.67 30.36
N LYS A 57 -14.12 -27.44 29.96
CA LYS A 57 -13.37 -26.70 28.95
C LYS A 57 -12.41 -25.69 29.58
N VAL A 58 -11.19 -25.67 29.11
CA VAL A 58 -10.15 -24.74 29.59
C VAL A 58 -10.16 -23.48 28.69
N TYR A 59 -10.23 -22.32 29.34
CA TYR A 59 -10.17 -21.02 28.74
C TYR A 59 -8.89 -20.28 29.17
N GLY A 60 -8.46 -19.34 28.35
CA GLY A 60 -7.40 -18.41 28.70
C GLY A 60 -6.17 -18.52 27.81
N ASP A 61 -5.39 -17.46 27.87
CA ASP A 61 -4.22 -17.25 27.02
C ASP A 61 -2.96 -17.69 27.80
N THR A 62 -2.46 -18.89 27.49
CA THR A 62 -1.28 -19.47 28.15
C THR A 62 -0.20 -19.83 27.15
N ILE A 63 1.04 -19.94 27.63
CA ILE A 63 2.20 -20.30 26.82
C ILE A 63 2.06 -21.69 26.18
N ASP A 64 1.31 -22.59 26.79
CA ASP A 64 1.10 -23.96 26.29
C ASP A 64 0.31 -24.00 24.97
N HIS A 65 -0.40 -22.90 24.66
CA HIS A 65 -1.13 -22.72 23.41
C HIS A 65 -0.31 -22.05 22.30
N MET A 66 0.96 -21.76 22.55
CA MET A 66 1.84 -21.10 21.59
C MET A 66 2.50 -22.09 20.64
N ASP A 67 2.30 -21.89 19.35
CA ASP A 67 3.08 -22.55 18.29
C ASP A 67 4.32 -21.71 17.98
N PHE A 68 5.44 -22.00 18.66
CA PHE A 68 6.69 -21.25 18.50
C PHE A 68 7.28 -21.33 17.07
N PRO A 69 7.26 -22.48 16.39
CA PRO A 69 7.65 -22.55 14.97
C PRO A 69 6.82 -21.65 14.06
N TYR A 70 5.53 -21.53 14.32
CA TYR A 70 4.66 -20.61 13.58
C TYR A 70 4.96 -19.15 13.94
N LEU A 71 5.14 -18.83 15.22
CA LEU A 71 5.53 -17.50 15.67
C LEU A 71 6.84 -17.03 15.04
N GLU A 72 7.85 -17.91 14.95
CA GLU A 72 9.11 -17.63 14.27
C GLU A 72 8.90 -17.22 12.80
N LYS A 73 8.06 -17.97 12.07
CA LYS A 73 7.75 -17.67 10.66
C LYS A 73 7.02 -16.34 10.51
N VAL A 74 6.05 -16.05 11.35
CA VAL A 74 5.32 -14.78 11.35
C VAL A 74 6.26 -13.61 11.68
N THR A 75 7.16 -13.80 12.64
CA THR A 75 8.18 -12.78 12.98
C THR A 75 9.11 -12.50 11.80
N LYS A 76 9.63 -13.54 11.15
CA LYS A 76 10.46 -13.41 9.94
C LYS A 76 9.72 -12.67 8.82
N LEU A 77 8.45 -12.98 8.61
CA LEU A 77 7.61 -12.29 7.61
C LEU A 77 7.50 -10.79 7.91
N ASN A 78 7.22 -10.44 9.17
CA ASN A 78 7.11 -9.04 9.59
C ASN A 78 8.43 -8.28 9.41
N VAL A 79 9.53 -8.85 9.87
CA VAL A 79 10.87 -8.26 9.73
C VAL A 79 11.22 -8.03 8.26
N ALA A 80 10.96 -9.04 7.41
CA ALA A 80 11.23 -8.93 5.99
C ALA A 80 10.37 -7.87 5.29
N ALA A 81 9.09 -7.78 5.63
CA ALA A 81 8.19 -6.77 5.08
C ALA A 81 8.61 -5.35 5.51
N LEU A 82 8.93 -5.15 6.77
CA LEU A 82 9.40 -3.86 7.29
C LEU A 82 10.73 -3.46 6.66
N ALA A 83 11.70 -4.38 6.56
CA ALA A 83 12.98 -4.12 5.92
C ALA A 83 12.80 -3.74 4.44
N ALA A 84 11.95 -4.46 3.70
CA ALA A 84 11.68 -4.17 2.30
C ALA A 84 11.07 -2.77 2.11
N ILE A 85 10.09 -2.40 2.93
CA ILE A 85 9.46 -1.07 2.85
C ILE A 85 10.43 0.03 3.27
N ALA A 86 11.23 -0.19 4.32
CA ALA A 86 12.22 0.79 4.80
C ALA A 86 13.39 1.01 3.82
N SER A 87 13.68 0.03 2.97
CA SER A 87 14.72 0.12 1.94
C SER A 87 14.20 0.65 0.60
N ALA A 88 12.89 0.80 0.45
CA ALA A 88 12.29 1.33 -0.76
C ALA A 88 12.36 2.86 -0.79
N PRO A 89 12.47 3.48 -1.99
CA PRO A 89 12.30 4.91 -2.14
C PRO A 89 10.89 5.37 -1.75
N ALA A 90 10.68 6.66 -1.54
CA ALA A 90 9.34 7.21 -1.34
C ALA A 90 8.45 6.92 -2.57
N PRO A 91 7.14 6.64 -2.37
CA PRO A 91 6.21 6.48 -3.48
C PRO A 91 6.00 7.81 -4.20
N PRO A 92 5.84 7.82 -5.54
CA PRO A 92 5.61 9.04 -6.30
C PRO A 92 4.19 9.60 -6.08
N ALA A 93 3.93 10.79 -6.61
CA ALA A 93 2.60 11.40 -6.66
C ALA A 93 2.06 11.43 -8.11
N PRO A 94 1.59 10.29 -8.65
CA PRO A 94 1.22 10.21 -10.05
C PRO A 94 -0.14 10.87 -10.33
N MET A 95 -0.25 11.46 -11.51
CA MET A 95 -1.50 11.94 -12.10
C MET A 95 -1.88 11.08 -13.30
N VAL A 96 -3.18 11.00 -13.56
CA VAL A 96 -3.73 10.30 -14.72
C VAL A 96 -4.60 11.25 -15.55
N GLU A 97 -4.46 11.17 -16.84
CA GLU A 97 -5.24 11.93 -17.82
C GLU A 97 -5.67 11.01 -18.98
N GLY A 98 -6.85 11.20 -19.51
CA GLY A 98 -7.35 10.37 -20.59
C GLY A 98 -8.76 10.76 -21.05
N GLY A 99 -9.24 11.94 -20.65
CA GLY A 99 -10.57 12.44 -21.04
C GLY A 99 -10.74 12.41 -22.55
N VAL A 100 -11.87 11.83 -23.02
CA VAL A 100 -12.25 11.72 -24.45
C VAL A 100 -11.17 11.06 -25.33
N SER A 101 -10.37 10.16 -24.76
CA SER A 101 -9.31 9.43 -25.46
C SER A 101 -9.43 7.93 -25.24
N THR A 102 -9.03 7.16 -26.25
CA THR A 102 -8.83 5.70 -26.11
C THR A 102 -7.51 5.34 -25.42
N ASN A 103 -6.67 6.33 -25.11
CA ASN A 103 -5.39 6.16 -24.44
C ASN A 103 -5.40 6.89 -23.10
N THR A 104 -4.67 6.36 -22.14
CA THR A 104 -4.45 7.00 -20.84
C THR A 104 -3.00 7.43 -20.72
N THR A 105 -2.79 8.63 -20.23
CA THR A 105 -1.47 9.14 -19.84
C THR A 105 -1.33 9.09 -18.33
N VAL A 106 -0.25 8.48 -17.85
CA VAL A 106 0.17 8.51 -16.43
C VAL A 106 1.46 9.33 -16.36
N SER A 107 1.51 10.33 -15.48
CA SER A 107 2.67 11.22 -15.34
C SER A 107 2.92 11.59 -13.89
N TRP A 108 4.18 11.86 -13.55
CA TRP A 108 4.61 12.32 -12.21
C TRP A 108 5.89 13.14 -12.32
N VAL A 109 6.19 13.89 -11.26
CA VAL A 109 7.41 14.69 -11.10
C VAL A 109 8.07 14.31 -9.80
N GLU A 110 9.37 14.05 -9.82
CA GLU A 110 10.15 13.65 -8.66
C GLU A 110 11.34 14.59 -8.43
N PRO A 111 11.40 15.26 -7.27
CA PRO A 111 12.55 16.08 -6.89
C PRO A 111 13.79 15.20 -6.61
N ASP A 112 13.59 14.00 -6.07
CA ASP A 112 14.64 13.01 -5.80
C ASP A 112 14.26 11.69 -6.47
N PRO A 113 14.61 11.54 -7.77
CA PRO A 113 14.12 10.45 -8.59
C PRO A 113 14.73 9.10 -8.20
N ALA A 114 13.87 8.07 -8.14
CA ALA A 114 14.30 6.70 -8.00
C ALA A 114 14.93 6.17 -9.31
N PRO A 115 15.79 5.13 -9.24
CA PRO A 115 16.41 4.50 -10.42
C PRO A 115 15.42 3.94 -11.42
N SER A 116 14.24 3.53 -10.98
CA SER A 116 13.15 3.08 -11.85
C SER A 116 11.80 3.16 -11.16
N TYR A 117 10.75 3.06 -11.97
CA TYR A 117 9.36 3.07 -11.53
C TYR A 117 8.60 1.92 -12.17
N VAL A 118 7.53 1.46 -11.51
CA VAL A 118 6.60 0.49 -12.08
C VAL A 118 5.20 1.12 -12.13
N VAL A 119 4.72 1.37 -13.35
CA VAL A 119 3.34 1.76 -13.60
C VAL A 119 2.48 0.51 -13.62
N ARG A 120 1.40 0.50 -12.85
CA ARG A 120 0.46 -0.62 -12.74
C ARG A 120 -0.94 -0.19 -13.08
N TRP A 121 -1.70 -1.11 -13.66
CA TRP A 121 -3.12 -0.87 -13.88
C TRP A 121 -3.92 -2.16 -13.75
N ARG A 122 -5.16 -2.00 -13.32
CA ARG A 122 -6.15 -3.06 -13.15
C ARG A 122 -7.53 -2.57 -13.53
N ARG A 123 -8.41 -3.47 -13.86
CA ARG A 123 -9.81 -3.14 -14.05
C ARG A 123 -10.40 -2.57 -12.77
N THR A 124 -11.43 -1.74 -12.89
CA THR A 124 -12.11 -1.11 -11.74
C THR A 124 -12.76 -2.13 -10.80
N ASP A 125 -13.15 -3.29 -11.32
CA ASP A 125 -13.74 -4.41 -10.56
C ASP A 125 -12.72 -5.46 -10.08
N ALA A 126 -11.44 -5.35 -10.47
CA ALA A 126 -10.38 -6.24 -10.01
C ALA A 126 -9.79 -5.78 -8.68
N SER A 127 -9.45 -6.71 -7.80
CA SER A 127 -8.79 -6.41 -6.51
C SER A 127 -7.27 -6.41 -6.58
N ASN A 128 -6.67 -6.98 -7.62
CA ASN A 128 -5.22 -7.08 -7.79
C ASN A 128 -4.77 -6.37 -9.06
N TRP A 129 -3.54 -5.86 -9.06
CA TRP A 129 -2.90 -5.32 -10.25
C TRP A 129 -2.76 -6.41 -11.31
N GLU A 130 -3.26 -6.14 -12.52
CA GLU A 130 -3.32 -7.12 -13.61
C GLU A 130 -2.20 -6.94 -14.61
N ARG A 131 -1.73 -5.71 -14.77
CA ARG A 131 -0.70 -5.34 -15.75
C ARG A 131 0.29 -4.36 -15.16
N SER A 132 1.51 -4.35 -15.71
CA SER A 132 2.56 -3.43 -15.31
C SER A 132 3.51 -3.10 -16.45
N GLN A 133 4.19 -1.95 -16.32
CA GLN A 133 5.25 -1.47 -17.19
C GLN A 133 6.34 -0.81 -16.37
N VAL A 134 7.59 -1.20 -16.59
CA VAL A 134 8.75 -0.55 -15.97
C VAL A 134 9.11 0.72 -16.75
N VAL A 135 9.43 1.79 -16.03
CA VAL A 135 9.84 3.09 -16.54
C VAL A 135 11.17 3.47 -15.89
N LYS A 136 12.17 3.78 -16.71
CA LYS A 136 13.50 4.21 -16.27
C LYS A 136 13.86 5.59 -16.80
N GLU A 137 13.33 5.94 -17.96
CA GLU A 137 13.70 7.16 -18.65
C GLU A 137 12.76 8.31 -18.28
N LYS A 138 13.36 9.44 -17.91
CA LYS A 138 12.62 10.69 -17.74
C LYS A 138 12.29 11.30 -19.09
N VAL A 139 11.20 12.05 -19.15
CA VAL A 139 10.81 12.82 -20.34
C VAL A 139 11.50 14.18 -20.36
N GLY A 140 11.80 14.73 -19.19
CA GLY A 140 12.44 16.03 -19.03
C GLY A 140 12.63 16.38 -17.56
N THR A 141 13.14 17.58 -17.32
CA THR A 141 13.25 18.14 -15.96
C THR A 141 12.39 19.41 -15.91
N ILE A 142 11.53 19.51 -14.92
CA ILE A 142 10.70 20.67 -14.67
C ILE A 142 11.40 21.53 -13.61
N GLY A 143 11.81 22.75 -14.02
CA GLY A 143 12.25 23.78 -13.09
C GLY A 143 11.10 24.76 -12.87
N CYS A 144 10.72 25.04 -11.65
CA CYS A 144 9.71 26.07 -11.39
C CYS A 144 10.34 27.37 -10.89
N PRO A 145 10.40 28.43 -11.72
CA PRO A 145 10.82 29.72 -11.23
C PRO A 145 9.71 30.35 -10.37
N ILE A 146 9.87 30.31 -9.05
CA ILE A 146 9.24 31.20 -8.04
C ILE A 146 7.84 30.85 -7.52
N ARG A 147 7.00 30.00 -8.15
CA ARG A 147 5.58 29.85 -7.71
C ARG A 147 5.00 28.44 -7.58
N CYS A 148 5.80 27.39 -7.68
CA CYS A 148 5.31 26.02 -7.58
C CYS A 148 6.16 25.17 -6.65
N PRO A 149 6.17 25.40 -5.33
CA PRO A 149 6.92 24.55 -4.41
C PRO A 149 6.39 23.10 -4.50
N GLY A 150 7.28 22.15 -4.75
CA GLY A 150 6.95 20.73 -4.86
C GLY A 150 6.68 20.23 -6.29
N MET A 151 6.85 21.06 -7.33
CA MET A 151 6.74 20.66 -8.74
C MET A 151 8.09 20.69 -9.49
N GLU A 152 9.19 20.80 -8.76
CA GLU A 152 10.54 20.78 -9.33
C GLU A 152 11.07 19.36 -9.34
N GLY A 153 11.69 18.93 -10.42
CA GLY A 153 12.32 17.63 -10.51
C GLY A 153 12.24 16.99 -11.89
N ASP A 154 12.65 15.74 -11.94
CA ASP A 154 12.57 14.95 -13.15
C ASP A 154 11.14 14.54 -13.44
N SER A 155 10.69 14.73 -14.69
CA SER A 155 9.35 14.38 -15.11
C SER A 155 9.31 13.06 -15.87
N TYR A 156 8.32 12.26 -15.57
CA TYR A 156 8.07 10.95 -16.16
C TYR A 156 6.68 10.93 -16.78
N LYS A 157 6.54 10.17 -17.87
CA LYS A 157 5.28 10.07 -18.59
C LYS A 157 5.18 8.74 -19.33
N VAL A 158 4.04 8.07 -19.19
CA VAL A 158 3.70 6.87 -19.94
C VAL A 158 2.36 7.04 -20.62
N VAL A 159 2.29 6.67 -21.90
CA VAL A 159 1.03 6.63 -22.64
C VAL A 159 0.63 5.16 -22.84
N LEU A 160 -0.44 4.76 -22.17
CA LEU A 160 -1.02 3.43 -22.26
C LEU A 160 -2.03 3.41 -23.41
N LYS A 161 -1.61 2.85 -24.55
CA LYS A 161 -2.42 2.82 -25.79
C LYS A 161 -3.56 1.81 -25.66
N GLY A 162 -4.75 2.20 -26.07
CA GLY A 162 -5.95 1.35 -26.02
C GLY A 162 -6.47 1.05 -24.61
N ILE A 163 -5.97 1.76 -23.60
CA ILE A 163 -6.42 1.66 -22.20
C ILE A 163 -7.17 2.95 -21.88
N ARG A 164 -8.49 2.86 -21.70
CA ARG A 164 -9.35 4.02 -21.40
C ARG A 164 -9.33 4.30 -19.90
N VAL A 165 -9.22 5.56 -19.53
CA VAL A 165 -9.12 5.98 -18.11
C VAL A 165 -10.34 5.55 -17.29
N ASP A 166 -11.53 5.49 -17.89
CA ASP A 166 -12.77 5.16 -17.19
C ASP A 166 -12.89 3.67 -16.79
N ASP A 167 -12.19 2.78 -17.49
CA ASP A 167 -12.30 1.34 -17.29
C ASP A 167 -11.26 0.77 -16.32
N TRP A 168 -10.27 1.57 -15.93
CA TRP A 168 -9.08 1.10 -15.22
C TRP A 168 -8.68 2.01 -14.05
N VAL A 169 -8.07 1.40 -13.05
CA VAL A 169 -7.38 2.09 -11.95
C VAL A 169 -5.89 1.99 -12.18
N PHE A 170 -5.16 3.09 -11.94
CA PHE A 170 -3.74 3.23 -12.21
C PHE A 170 -2.97 3.53 -10.93
N GLY A 171 -1.73 3.10 -10.87
CA GLY A 171 -0.83 3.41 -9.80
C GLY A 171 0.63 3.32 -10.22
N VAL A 172 1.51 3.94 -9.44
CA VAL A 172 2.95 3.95 -9.69
C VAL A 172 3.69 3.68 -8.39
N SER A 173 4.74 2.88 -8.46
CA SER A 173 5.69 2.67 -7.38
C SER A 173 7.10 3.02 -7.83
N SER A 174 7.92 3.48 -6.88
CA SER A 174 9.36 3.71 -7.04
C SER A 174 10.12 2.44 -6.72
N VAL A 175 11.25 2.19 -7.39
CA VAL A 175 12.07 1.00 -7.17
C VAL A 175 13.54 1.43 -6.99
N SER A 176 14.17 0.96 -5.90
CA SER A 176 15.60 1.20 -5.63
C SER A 176 16.51 0.41 -6.56
N GLU A 177 17.83 0.69 -6.53
CA GLU A 177 18.83 -0.09 -7.28
C GLU A 177 18.84 -1.57 -6.89
N ASP A 178 18.63 -1.86 -5.61
CA ASP A 178 18.55 -3.22 -5.07
C ASP A 178 17.21 -3.92 -5.30
N GLY A 179 16.26 -3.23 -5.97
CA GLY A 179 14.96 -3.79 -6.34
C GLY A 179 13.90 -3.71 -5.25
N PHE A 180 14.12 -2.94 -4.17
CA PHE A 180 13.07 -2.68 -3.18
C PHE A 180 12.04 -1.70 -3.74
N GLU A 181 10.78 -2.09 -3.65
CA GLU A 181 9.67 -1.35 -4.24
C GLU A 181 8.83 -0.65 -3.17
N SER A 182 8.51 0.62 -3.39
CA SER A 182 7.61 1.39 -2.54
C SER A 182 6.17 0.86 -2.59
N PRO A 183 5.31 1.21 -1.63
CA PRO A 183 3.87 1.09 -1.82
C PRO A 183 3.43 1.77 -3.12
N VAL A 184 2.42 1.19 -3.79
CA VAL A 184 1.88 1.73 -5.03
C VAL A 184 1.04 2.96 -4.71
N ALA A 185 1.45 4.12 -5.18
CA ALA A 185 0.65 5.34 -5.11
C ALA A 185 -0.43 5.34 -6.19
N SER A 186 -1.68 5.60 -5.81
CA SER A 186 -2.78 5.71 -6.77
C SER A 186 -2.62 6.95 -7.63
N ALA A 187 -2.73 6.79 -8.95
CA ALA A 187 -2.79 7.89 -9.87
C ALA A 187 -4.17 8.53 -9.84
N VAL A 188 -4.23 9.83 -9.58
CA VAL A 188 -5.47 10.60 -9.50
C VAL A 188 -5.63 11.50 -10.72
N PRO A 189 -6.87 11.84 -11.14
CA PRO A 189 -7.09 12.77 -12.21
C PRO A 189 -6.52 14.16 -11.88
N GLY A 190 -5.74 14.73 -12.80
CA GLY A 190 -5.18 16.06 -12.64
C GLY A 190 -6.29 17.11 -12.46
N GLY A 191 -6.32 17.78 -11.31
CA GLY A 191 -7.18 18.93 -11.07
C GLY A 191 -8.64 18.66 -10.68
N ALA A 192 -9.16 17.43 -10.76
CA ALA A 192 -10.59 17.18 -10.58
C ALA A 192 -11.01 16.87 -9.14
N PHE A 193 -10.22 16.12 -8.39
CA PHE A 193 -10.55 15.75 -7.01
C PHE A 193 -9.33 15.88 -6.12
N LYS A 194 -9.35 16.86 -5.23
CA LYS A 194 -8.47 16.79 -4.06
C LYS A 194 -9.13 15.85 -3.06
N PRO A 195 -8.42 14.86 -2.51
CA PRO A 195 -8.94 14.10 -1.39
C PRO A 195 -9.39 15.08 -0.29
N TRP A 196 -10.59 14.89 0.25
CA TRP A 196 -11.01 15.67 1.41
C TRP A 196 -10.07 15.30 2.57
N VAL A 197 -9.34 16.28 3.06
CA VAL A 197 -8.52 16.14 4.26
C VAL A 197 -9.31 16.77 5.40
N ALA A 198 -9.61 16.00 6.44
CA ALA A 198 -10.26 16.53 7.63
C ALA A 198 -9.43 17.71 8.16
N PRO A 199 -10.06 18.85 8.50
CA PRO A 199 -9.36 19.93 9.16
C PRO A 199 -8.73 19.42 10.46
N PRO A 200 -7.55 19.93 10.85
CA PRO A 200 -6.95 19.56 12.12
C PRO A 200 -7.96 19.83 13.25
N PRO A 201 -8.02 18.96 14.28
CA PRO A 201 -8.91 19.18 15.41
C PRO A 201 -8.62 20.52 16.03
N GLU A 202 -9.68 21.27 16.37
CA GLU A 202 -9.52 22.52 17.08
C GLU A 202 -8.76 22.30 18.40
N PRO A 203 -7.83 23.17 18.77
CA PRO A 203 -7.13 23.05 20.04
C PRO A 203 -8.14 23.04 21.17
N VAL A 204 -8.11 22.01 21.99
CA VAL A 204 -8.93 21.92 23.20
C VAL A 204 -8.58 23.13 24.09
N LYS A 205 -9.57 23.99 24.34
CA LYS A 205 -9.42 25.14 25.21
C LYS A 205 -9.37 24.74 26.67
#